data_1cb7e5c65d3370f40adc09fab720178f
#
_entry.id   1cb7e5c65d3370f40adc09fab720178f
#
_cell.length_a   1.000
_cell.length_b   1.000
_cell.length_c   1.000
_cell.angle_alpha   90.00
_cell.angle_beta   90.00
_cell.angle_gamma   90.00
#
_symmetry.space_group_name_H-M   'P 1'
#
loop_
_entity.id
_entity.type
_entity.pdbx_description
1 polymer ?
#
loop_
_entity_poly.entity_id
_entity_poly.type
_entity_poly.pdbx_seq_one_letter_code
_entity_poly.pdbx_strand_id
1 'polypeptide(L)'
;MDIESVKREMKKKHHHVGQNKKTTIIQKKHKKKLLWFGIRFLLCGIITLLCFMLLKKNPTWKSQFYQYVFEKNFSFASLNQTYQKYFGSPIPFFDQLIEEPTKAVFNEELTYKSTKKYQDGVKLTVDNDLLIPSLESGIVVFIGEKEGYGDTLIIQQANGIDCWYGNVKNLSVKLYDYVEKGSAIGEANGKELYLVFKKDGAVLDYKNYING
;
A
#
# COMPACT_ATOMS: atom_id res chain seq x y z
N MET A 1 33.48 6.35 -67.52
CA MET A 1 32.46 6.20 -66.41
C MET A 1 33.22 5.61 -65.26
N ASP A 2 33.41 6.42 -64.21
CA ASP A 2 34.36 6.12 -63.15
C ASP A 2 33.81 5.11 -62.16
N ILE A 3 34.55 4.03 -61.91
CA ILE A 3 34.15 2.89 -61.07
C ILE A 3 33.86 3.35 -59.61
N GLU A 4 34.52 4.43 -59.17
CA GLU A 4 34.29 5.00 -57.83
C GLU A 4 32.93 5.67 -57.70
N SER A 5 32.38 6.30 -58.73
CA SER A 5 31.07 6.94 -58.73
C SER A 5 29.94 5.89 -58.59
N VAL A 6 30.07 4.77 -59.29
CA VAL A 6 29.13 3.64 -59.22
C VAL A 6 29.14 3.00 -57.80
N LYS A 7 30.35 2.88 -57.23
CA LYS A 7 30.50 2.32 -55.86
C LYS A 7 29.88 3.19 -54.78
N ARG A 8 29.95 4.53 -54.95
CA ARG A 8 29.31 5.53 -54.04
C ARG A 8 27.78 5.47 -54.15
N GLU A 9 27.24 5.32 -55.38
CA GLU A 9 25.79 5.19 -55.57
C GLU A 9 25.24 3.89 -55.01
N MET A 10 25.91 2.77 -55.16
CA MET A 10 25.54 1.50 -54.58
C MET A 10 25.53 1.58 -53.01
N LYS A 11 26.55 2.19 -52.44
CA LYS A 11 26.61 2.38 -50.98
C LYS A 11 25.48 3.25 -50.43
N LYS A 12 25.07 4.30 -51.16
CA LYS A 12 23.93 5.16 -50.82
C LYS A 12 22.60 4.38 -50.91
N LYS A 13 22.39 3.55 -51.96
CA LYS A 13 21.20 2.72 -52.12
C LYS A 13 21.10 1.67 -51.02
N HIS A 14 22.17 1.00 -50.64
CA HIS A 14 22.17 0.06 -49.52
C HIS A 14 21.88 0.70 -48.16
N HIS A 15 22.36 1.93 -47.92
CA HIS A 15 22.08 2.67 -46.68
C HIS A 15 20.60 3.07 -46.56
N HIS A 16 19.96 3.52 -47.67
CA HIS A 16 18.53 3.89 -47.69
C HIS A 16 17.60 2.70 -47.51
N VAL A 17 17.94 1.54 -48.11
CA VAL A 17 17.13 0.31 -47.97
C VAL A 17 17.20 -0.26 -46.56
N GLY A 18 18.37 -0.12 -45.86
CA GLY A 18 18.56 -0.58 -44.48
C GLY A 18 17.79 0.27 -43.46
N GLN A 19 17.69 1.59 -43.69
CA GLN A 19 16.96 2.49 -42.81
C GLN A 19 15.44 2.30 -42.94
N ASN A 20 14.91 2.13 -44.15
CA ASN A 20 13.47 1.91 -44.35
C ASN A 20 12.98 0.59 -43.75
N LYS A 21 13.78 -0.48 -43.80
CA LYS A 21 13.44 -1.75 -43.18
C LYS A 21 13.40 -1.67 -41.65
N LYS A 22 14.36 -0.95 -41.02
CA LYS A 22 14.39 -0.76 -39.56
C LYS A 22 13.18 0.04 -39.06
N THR A 23 12.83 1.14 -39.74
CA THR A 23 11.68 1.98 -39.38
C THR A 23 10.34 1.23 -39.50
N THR A 24 10.18 0.44 -40.56
CA THR A 24 8.94 -0.36 -40.75
C THR A 24 8.79 -1.48 -39.72
N ILE A 25 9.90 -2.09 -39.27
CA ILE A 25 9.88 -3.13 -38.23
C ILE A 25 9.55 -2.56 -36.88
N ILE A 26 10.07 -1.37 -36.55
CA ILE A 26 9.80 -0.67 -35.27
C ILE A 26 8.33 -0.25 -35.22
N GLN A 27 7.77 0.34 -36.28
CA GLN A 27 6.37 0.72 -36.34
C GLN A 27 5.41 -0.49 -36.24
N LYS A 28 5.72 -1.62 -36.86
CA LYS A 28 4.91 -2.86 -36.73
C LYS A 28 4.93 -3.40 -35.29
N LYS A 29 6.06 -3.30 -34.59
CA LYS A 29 6.20 -3.78 -33.21
C LYS A 29 5.39 -2.92 -32.22
N HIS A 30 5.36 -1.59 -32.41
CA HIS A 30 4.54 -0.68 -31.61
C HIS A 30 3.04 -0.87 -31.86
N LYS A 31 2.60 -1.03 -33.11
CA LYS A 31 1.20 -1.29 -33.43
C LYS A 31 0.69 -2.62 -32.83
N LYS A 32 1.50 -3.67 -32.82
CA LYS A 32 1.14 -4.95 -32.19
C LYS A 32 1.01 -4.81 -30.66
N LYS A 33 1.88 -4.06 -29.99
CA LYS A 33 1.79 -3.80 -28.55
C LYS A 33 0.54 -2.99 -28.18
N LEU A 34 0.21 -1.98 -28.98
CA LEU A 34 -0.97 -1.14 -28.78
C LEU A 34 -2.27 -1.93 -29.01
N LEU A 35 -2.33 -2.77 -30.05
CA LEU A 35 -3.45 -3.68 -30.29
C LEU A 35 -3.64 -4.68 -29.14
N TRP A 36 -2.56 -5.25 -28.62
CA TRP A 36 -2.61 -6.21 -27.52
C TRP A 36 -3.07 -5.55 -26.20
N PHE A 37 -2.67 -4.29 -25.98
CA PHE A 37 -3.17 -3.47 -24.87
C PHE A 37 -4.68 -3.19 -25.02
N GLY A 38 -5.14 -2.84 -26.21
CA GLY A 38 -6.56 -2.62 -26.51
C GLY A 38 -7.41 -3.88 -26.28
N ILE A 39 -6.91 -5.05 -26.70
CA ILE A 39 -7.59 -6.34 -26.49
C ILE A 39 -7.71 -6.66 -24.99
N ARG A 40 -6.66 -6.41 -24.20
CA ARG A 40 -6.72 -6.58 -22.73
C ARG A 40 -7.74 -5.68 -22.06
N PHE A 41 -7.80 -4.43 -22.50
CA PHE A 41 -8.76 -3.44 -21.96
C PHE A 41 -10.20 -3.86 -22.29
N LEU A 42 -10.44 -4.31 -23.52
CA LEU A 42 -11.73 -4.83 -23.97
C LEU A 42 -12.15 -6.09 -23.19
N LEU A 43 -11.21 -6.99 -22.95
CA LEU A 43 -11.45 -8.22 -22.17
C LEU A 43 -11.79 -7.91 -20.72
N CYS A 44 -11.11 -6.94 -20.11
CA CYS A 44 -11.42 -6.44 -18.77
C CYS A 44 -12.85 -5.84 -18.71
N GLY A 45 -13.24 -5.05 -19.71
CA GLY A 45 -14.60 -4.51 -19.83
C GLY A 45 -15.67 -5.59 -19.95
N ILE A 46 -15.44 -6.62 -20.76
CA ILE A 46 -16.35 -7.77 -20.90
C ILE A 46 -16.50 -8.52 -19.58
N ILE A 47 -15.40 -8.80 -18.88
CA ILE A 47 -15.43 -9.47 -17.57
C ILE A 47 -16.22 -8.65 -16.56
N THR A 48 -16.00 -7.34 -16.53
CA THR A 48 -16.74 -6.44 -15.63
C THR A 48 -18.24 -6.45 -15.92
N LEU A 49 -18.65 -6.40 -17.19
CA LEU A 49 -20.05 -6.48 -17.59
C LEU A 49 -20.69 -7.82 -17.25
N LEU A 50 -19.95 -8.94 -17.45
CA LEU A 50 -20.40 -10.27 -17.04
C LEU A 50 -20.59 -10.35 -15.52
N CYS A 51 -19.66 -9.81 -14.75
CA CYS A 51 -19.77 -9.73 -13.30
C CYS A 51 -21.00 -8.94 -12.87
N PHE A 52 -21.26 -7.79 -13.49
CA PHE A 52 -22.46 -6.99 -13.25
C PHE A 52 -23.75 -7.73 -13.59
N MET A 53 -23.80 -8.47 -14.71
CA MET A 53 -24.96 -9.29 -15.09
C MET A 53 -25.23 -10.40 -14.07
N LEU A 54 -24.18 -11.09 -13.60
CA LEU A 54 -24.30 -12.14 -12.59
C LEU A 54 -24.82 -11.60 -11.24
N LEU A 55 -24.29 -10.45 -10.80
CA LEU A 55 -24.73 -9.78 -9.57
C LEU A 55 -26.20 -9.27 -9.68
N LYS A 56 -26.64 -8.86 -10.86
CA LYS A 56 -28.02 -8.43 -11.08
C LYS A 56 -29.00 -9.58 -11.09
N LYS A 57 -28.59 -10.77 -11.54
CA LYS A 57 -29.45 -11.94 -11.68
C LYS A 57 -29.63 -12.71 -10.36
N ASN A 58 -28.66 -12.66 -9.45
CA ASN A 58 -28.66 -13.41 -8.19
C ASN A 58 -28.56 -12.47 -6.97
N PRO A 59 -29.66 -12.24 -6.22
CA PRO A 59 -29.65 -11.36 -5.04
C PRO A 59 -28.72 -11.85 -3.92
N THR A 60 -28.56 -13.17 -3.79
CA THR A 60 -27.64 -13.78 -2.81
C THR A 60 -26.18 -13.45 -3.12
N TRP A 61 -25.78 -13.48 -4.38
CA TRP A 61 -24.42 -13.12 -4.82
C TRP A 61 -24.15 -11.64 -4.64
N LYS A 62 -25.19 -10.81 -4.84
CA LYS A 62 -25.11 -9.37 -4.58
C LYS A 62 -24.84 -9.09 -3.10
N SER A 63 -25.57 -9.73 -2.19
CA SER A 63 -25.38 -9.59 -0.74
C SER A 63 -23.99 -10.07 -0.30
N GLN A 64 -23.55 -11.24 -0.77
CA GLN A 64 -22.21 -11.75 -0.48
C GLN A 64 -21.10 -10.83 -1.01
N PHE A 65 -21.25 -10.31 -2.24
CA PHE A 65 -20.28 -9.37 -2.81
C PHE A 65 -20.18 -8.07 -2.00
N TYR A 66 -21.33 -7.51 -1.59
CA TYR A 66 -21.37 -6.33 -0.73
C TYR A 66 -20.72 -6.59 0.63
N GLN A 67 -20.99 -7.71 1.26
CA GLN A 67 -20.32 -8.10 2.50
C GLN A 67 -18.80 -8.25 2.34
N TYR A 68 -18.35 -8.90 1.26
CA TYR A 68 -16.91 -9.09 1.03
C TYR A 68 -16.17 -7.81 0.67
N VAL A 69 -16.81 -6.88 -0.07
CA VAL A 69 -16.14 -5.68 -0.58
C VAL A 69 -16.29 -4.48 0.36
N PHE A 70 -17.43 -4.36 1.05
CA PHE A 70 -17.74 -3.17 1.84
C PHE A 70 -17.84 -3.41 3.35
N GLU A 71 -18.19 -4.61 3.80
CA GLU A 71 -18.34 -4.91 5.23
C GLU A 71 -17.10 -5.58 5.83
N LYS A 72 -16.35 -6.40 5.04
CA LYS A 72 -15.07 -6.93 5.48
C LYS A 72 -13.99 -5.90 5.19
N ASN A 73 -13.32 -5.44 6.23
CA ASN A 73 -12.16 -4.56 6.09
C ASN A 73 -11.15 -5.21 5.14
N PHE A 74 -10.97 -4.60 3.98
CA PHE A 74 -9.97 -5.04 3.02
C PHE A 74 -8.58 -4.76 3.60
N SER A 75 -7.84 -5.82 3.95
CA SER A 75 -6.49 -5.68 4.49
C SER A 75 -5.50 -5.35 3.38
N PHE A 76 -5.22 -4.08 3.20
CA PHE A 76 -4.17 -3.61 2.30
C PHE A 76 -2.78 -4.14 2.69
N ALA A 77 -2.54 -4.32 4.00
CA ALA A 77 -1.30 -4.89 4.51
C ALA A 77 -1.10 -6.33 4.05
N SER A 78 -2.15 -7.17 4.08
CA SER A 78 -2.12 -8.54 3.57
C SER A 78 -1.88 -8.60 2.07
N LEU A 79 -2.49 -7.69 1.30
CA LEU A 79 -2.26 -7.58 -0.14
C LEU A 79 -0.80 -7.22 -0.43
N ASN A 80 -0.25 -6.22 0.27
CA ASN A 80 1.13 -5.80 0.10
C ASN A 80 2.12 -6.92 0.46
N GLN A 81 1.89 -7.62 1.58
CA GLN A 81 2.71 -8.77 1.99
C GLN A 81 2.68 -9.90 0.93
N THR A 82 1.49 -10.20 0.39
CA THR A 82 1.34 -11.20 -0.67
C THR A 82 2.04 -10.75 -1.95
N TYR A 83 1.90 -9.48 -2.31
CA TYR A 83 2.57 -8.91 -3.48
C TYR A 83 4.11 -8.98 -3.35
N GLN A 84 4.64 -8.57 -2.19
CA GLN A 84 6.08 -8.65 -1.90
C GLN A 84 6.61 -10.07 -1.99
N LYS A 85 5.84 -11.06 -1.50
CA LYS A 85 6.22 -12.48 -1.54
C LYS A 85 6.37 -13.03 -2.97
N TYR A 86 5.53 -12.61 -3.91
CA TYR A 86 5.50 -13.14 -5.28
C TYR A 86 6.21 -12.28 -6.31
N PHE A 87 6.30 -10.98 -6.09
CA PHE A 87 6.81 -10.00 -7.06
C PHE A 87 8.03 -9.21 -6.58
N GLY A 88 8.46 -9.41 -5.34
CA GLY A 88 9.53 -8.63 -4.72
C GLY A 88 9.07 -7.23 -4.31
N SER A 89 9.94 -6.23 -4.44
CA SER A 89 9.62 -4.84 -4.06
C SER A 89 8.33 -4.36 -4.73
N PRO A 90 7.41 -3.71 -3.99
CA PRO A 90 6.14 -3.25 -4.53
C PRO A 90 6.37 -2.15 -5.55
N ILE A 91 6.23 -2.48 -6.82
CA ILE A 91 6.24 -1.58 -7.97
C ILE A 91 7.53 -0.72 -8.06
N PRO A 92 8.47 -1.00 -8.99
CA PRO A 92 9.72 -0.24 -9.16
C PRO A 92 9.53 1.26 -9.48
N PHE A 93 8.28 1.71 -9.64
CA PHE A 93 7.92 3.10 -9.87
C PHE A 93 7.66 3.87 -8.56
N PHE A 94 7.37 3.18 -7.46
CA PHE A 94 7.11 3.80 -6.16
C PHE A 94 8.39 4.12 -5.40
N ASP A 95 9.47 3.35 -5.61
CA ASP A 95 10.76 3.59 -4.96
C ASP A 95 11.41 4.93 -5.34
N GLN A 96 11.00 5.52 -6.48
CA GLN A 96 11.47 6.84 -6.93
C GLN A 96 10.61 8.01 -6.42
N LEU A 97 9.42 7.75 -5.89
CA LEU A 97 8.50 8.77 -5.36
C LEU A 97 8.49 8.84 -3.84
N ILE A 98 9.04 7.83 -3.18
CA ILE A 98 9.23 7.82 -1.73
C ILE A 98 10.69 8.23 -1.52
N GLU A 99 10.94 9.49 -1.18
CA GLU A 99 12.13 9.85 -0.42
C GLU A 99 12.17 8.90 0.75
N GLU A 100 13.21 8.06 0.85
CA GLU A 100 13.35 7.12 1.97
C GLU A 100 13.15 7.93 3.27
N PRO A 101 12.08 7.67 4.04
CA PRO A 101 12.04 8.22 5.37
C PRO A 101 13.27 7.67 6.06
N THR A 102 14.11 8.53 6.57
CA THR A 102 15.28 8.17 7.36
C THR A 102 14.78 7.19 8.41
N LYS A 103 15.00 5.89 8.17
CA LYS A 103 14.62 4.82 9.09
C LYS A 103 15.43 5.02 10.36
N ALA A 104 14.89 5.77 11.29
CA ALA A 104 15.29 5.62 12.67
C ALA A 104 14.82 4.21 13.07
N VAL A 105 15.70 3.23 12.95
CA VAL A 105 15.46 1.89 13.48
C VAL A 105 15.51 2.01 14.99
N PHE A 106 14.38 2.41 15.55
CA PHE A 106 14.12 2.31 16.97
C PHE A 106 13.74 0.85 17.21
N ASN A 107 14.62 0.11 17.82
CA ASN A 107 14.33 -1.26 18.28
C ASN A 107 13.83 -1.22 19.74
N GLU A 108 13.11 -0.16 20.10
CA GLU A 108 12.60 0.01 21.46
C GLU A 108 11.19 -0.53 21.60
N GLU A 109 10.96 -1.30 22.65
CA GLU A 109 9.64 -1.73 23.07
C GLU A 109 8.90 -0.55 23.70
N LEU A 110 7.57 -0.52 23.54
CA LEU A 110 6.73 0.52 24.15
C LEU A 110 6.80 0.45 25.67
N THR A 111 7.40 1.45 26.29
CA THR A 111 7.52 1.54 27.74
C THR A 111 6.36 2.34 28.34
N TYR A 112 5.76 1.83 29.41
CA TYR A 112 4.68 2.50 30.13
C TYR A 112 4.73 2.23 31.62
N LYS A 113 4.19 3.15 32.43
CA LYS A 113 4.20 3.09 33.89
C LYS A 113 2.98 2.39 34.47
N SER A 114 1.83 2.56 33.85
CA SER A 114 0.57 1.95 34.28
C SER A 114 -0.43 1.84 33.13
N THR A 115 -1.37 0.93 33.30
CA THR A 115 -2.46 0.70 32.34
C THR A 115 -3.81 0.88 33.03
N LYS A 116 -4.77 1.49 32.33
CA LYS A 116 -6.15 1.61 32.80
C LYS A 116 -7.09 1.34 31.63
N LYS A 117 -8.09 0.47 31.82
CA LYS A 117 -9.12 0.26 30.81
C LYS A 117 -9.81 1.58 30.47
N TYR A 118 -9.96 1.87 29.18
CA TYR A 118 -10.57 3.07 28.67
C TYR A 118 -11.40 2.77 27.42
N GLN A 119 -12.70 3.03 27.47
CA GLN A 119 -13.64 2.73 26.38
C GLN A 119 -13.40 1.35 25.74
N ASP A 120 -13.14 1.30 24.43
CA ASP A 120 -12.86 0.09 23.64
C ASP A 120 -11.42 -0.43 23.79
N GLY A 121 -10.58 0.23 24.58
CA GLY A 121 -9.16 -0.08 24.65
C GLY A 121 -8.55 0.14 26.02
N VAL A 122 -7.33 0.62 26.02
CA VAL A 122 -6.52 0.88 27.20
C VAL A 122 -5.88 2.27 27.12
N LYS A 123 -5.84 2.96 28.25
CA LYS A 123 -5.04 4.14 28.48
C LYS A 123 -3.75 3.74 29.17
N LEU A 124 -2.63 4.09 28.57
CA LEU A 124 -1.29 3.93 29.11
C LEU A 124 -0.83 5.26 29.70
N THR A 125 -0.21 5.20 30.87
CA THR A 125 0.55 6.33 31.42
C THR A 125 2.00 6.13 30.98
N VAL A 126 2.51 7.08 30.21
CA VAL A 126 3.86 7.06 29.62
C VAL A 126 4.70 8.22 30.13
N ASP A 127 5.96 8.28 29.76
CA ASP A 127 6.77 9.48 29.98
C ASP A 127 6.30 10.63 29.09
N ASN A 128 6.56 11.85 29.51
CA ASN A 128 6.15 13.03 28.74
C ASN A 128 6.82 13.02 27.37
N ASP A 129 6.03 13.20 26.32
CA ASP A 129 6.51 13.24 24.93
C ASP A 129 7.29 11.97 24.52
N LEU A 130 6.87 10.81 25.06
CA LEU A 130 7.48 9.52 24.72
C LEU A 130 7.38 9.27 23.22
N LEU A 131 8.49 8.89 22.61
CA LEU A 131 8.53 8.42 21.23
C LEU A 131 7.82 7.06 21.15
N ILE A 132 6.80 6.96 20.30
CA ILE A 132 5.95 5.78 20.19
C ILE A 132 6.49 4.85 19.11
N PRO A 133 6.92 3.62 19.45
CA PRO A 133 7.25 2.60 18.46
C PRO A 133 5.98 1.93 17.93
N SER A 134 5.97 1.53 16.68
CA SER A 134 4.94 0.65 16.15
C SER A 134 4.99 -0.72 16.80
N LEU A 135 3.89 -1.18 17.35
CA LEU A 135 3.79 -2.48 18.03
C LEU A 135 3.96 -3.66 17.07
N GLU A 136 3.49 -3.51 15.84
CA GLU A 136 3.62 -4.50 14.78
C GLU A 136 3.76 -3.81 13.42
N SER A 137 4.28 -4.55 12.43
CA SER A 137 4.38 -4.06 11.05
C SER A 137 3.00 -3.94 10.40
N GLY A 138 2.79 -2.87 9.64
CA GLY A 138 1.51 -2.63 8.98
C GLY A 138 1.53 -1.44 8.04
N ILE A 139 0.35 -1.03 7.61
CA ILE A 139 0.12 0.13 6.76
C ILE A 139 -0.72 1.16 7.53
N VAL A 140 -0.34 2.42 7.44
CA VAL A 140 -1.11 3.53 7.99
C VAL A 140 -2.39 3.70 7.20
N VAL A 141 -3.54 3.45 7.83
CA VAL A 141 -4.86 3.52 7.17
C VAL A 141 -5.68 4.73 7.60
N PHE A 142 -5.27 5.40 8.66
CA PHE A 142 -5.96 6.61 9.15
C PHE A 142 -5.01 7.52 9.93
N ILE A 143 -5.13 8.83 9.71
CA ILE A 143 -4.53 9.89 10.52
C ILE A 143 -5.60 10.97 10.68
N GLY A 144 -5.96 11.31 11.92
CA GLY A 144 -6.94 12.34 12.21
C GLY A 144 -7.48 12.26 13.62
N GLU A 145 -8.43 13.11 13.95
CA GLU A 145 -9.06 13.14 15.28
C GLU A 145 -10.11 12.04 15.41
N LYS A 146 -10.13 11.38 16.57
CA LYS A 146 -11.16 10.43 16.99
C LYS A 146 -11.76 10.88 18.32
N GLU A 147 -13.08 10.90 18.38
CA GLU A 147 -13.80 11.29 19.59
C GLU A 147 -13.38 10.42 20.79
N GLY A 148 -12.96 11.07 21.87
CA GLY A 148 -12.48 10.44 23.09
C GLY A 148 -11.03 9.93 23.05
N TYR A 149 -10.37 9.94 21.88
CA TYR A 149 -8.99 9.48 21.73
C TYR A 149 -8.02 10.59 21.28
N GLY A 150 -8.55 11.76 20.82
CA GLY A 150 -7.77 12.85 20.28
C GLY A 150 -7.15 12.52 18.92
N ASP A 151 -6.02 13.16 18.61
CA ASP A 151 -5.29 12.88 17.38
C ASP A 151 -4.85 11.41 17.38
N THR A 152 -5.29 10.70 16.35
CA THR A 152 -5.21 9.24 16.29
C THR A 152 -4.57 8.79 14.99
N LEU A 153 -3.62 7.88 15.10
CA LEU A 153 -3.03 7.11 14.02
C LEU A 153 -3.57 5.68 14.06
N ILE A 154 -3.99 5.13 12.92
CA ILE A 154 -4.40 3.71 12.83
C ILE A 154 -3.47 3.00 11.88
N ILE A 155 -2.85 1.92 12.36
CA ILE A 155 -2.01 1.02 11.58
C ILE A 155 -2.74 -0.31 11.43
N GLN A 156 -2.99 -0.72 10.19
CA GLN A 156 -3.55 -2.02 9.86
C GLN A 156 -2.43 -3.03 9.66
N GLN A 157 -2.44 -4.07 10.48
CA GLN A 157 -1.48 -5.18 10.43
C GLN A 157 -1.85 -6.18 9.31
N ALA A 158 -0.88 -7.01 8.90
CA ALA A 158 -1.07 -8.01 7.86
C ALA A 158 -2.15 -9.06 8.18
N ASN A 159 -2.38 -9.32 9.46
CA ASN A 159 -3.42 -10.23 9.96
C ASN A 159 -4.83 -9.61 10.02
N GLY A 160 -4.98 -8.35 9.53
CA GLY A 160 -6.23 -7.61 9.52
C GLY A 160 -6.60 -6.95 10.85
N ILE A 161 -5.67 -6.85 11.79
CA ILE A 161 -5.87 -6.12 13.04
C ILE A 161 -5.55 -4.64 12.83
N ASP A 162 -6.49 -3.78 13.19
CA ASP A 162 -6.30 -2.34 13.25
C ASP A 162 -5.80 -1.97 14.66
N CYS A 163 -4.58 -1.44 14.74
CA CYS A 163 -4.02 -0.89 15.97
C CYS A 163 -4.17 0.63 15.96
N TRP A 164 -4.91 1.17 16.92
CA TRP A 164 -5.12 2.60 17.08
C TRP A 164 -4.15 3.13 18.12
N TYR A 165 -3.49 4.23 17.78
CA TYR A 165 -2.64 5.02 18.67
C TYR A 165 -3.29 6.38 18.83
N GLY A 166 -3.98 6.61 19.94
CA GLY A 166 -4.68 7.87 20.24
C GLY A 166 -3.87 8.80 21.15
N ASN A 167 -4.15 10.10 21.06
CA ASN A 167 -3.44 11.17 21.75
C ASN A 167 -1.96 11.26 21.34
N VAL A 168 -1.72 11.22 20.01
CA VAL A 168 -0.40 11.29 19.40
C VAL A 168 -0.15 12.66 18.78
N LYS A 169 1.12 13.05 18.68
CA LYS A 169 1.56 14.27 17.99
C LYS A 169 2.86 14.03 17.22
N ASN A 170 3.32 15.01 16.46
CA ASN A 170 4.60 14.97 15.73
C ASN A 170 4.81 13.66 14.96
N LEU A 171 3.78 13.24 14.20
CA LEU A 171 3.83 12.00 13.42
C LEU A 171 4.99 12.01 12.43
N SER A 172 5.79 10.94 12.43
CA SER A 172 6.89 10.69 11.49
C SER A 172 6.45 9.93 10.25
N VAL A 173 5.16 9.55 10.18
CA VAL A 173 4.57 8.73 9.12
C VAL A 173 3.40 9.45 8.45
N LYS A 174 3.09 9.05 7.21
CA LYS A 174 1.99 9.58 6.40
C LYS A 174 0.95 8.50 6.13
N LEU A 175 -0.22 8.92 5.66
CA LEU A 175 -1.26 7.99 5.24
C LEU A 175 -0.74 7.07 4.12
N TYR A 176 -0.99 5.77 4.27
CA TYR A 176 -0.55 4.67 3.41
C TYR A 176 0.93 4.30 3.46
N ASP A 177 1.72 4.91 4.36
CA ASP A 177 3.08 4.45 4.60
C ASP A 177 3.08 3.04 5.18
N TYR A 178 4.05 2.23 4.76
CA TYR A 178 4.36 0.96 5.41
C TYR A 178 5.28 1.22 6.60
N VAL A 179 4.91 0.70 7.75
CA VAL A 179 5.65 0.85 9.01
C VAL A 179 6.14 -0.52 9.46
N GLU A 180 7.41 -0.61 9.81
CA GLU A 180 7.99 -1.81 10.40
C GLU A 180 7.76 -1.82 11.94
N LYS A 181 7.64 -3.01 12.52
CA LYS A 181 7.60 -3.18 13.98
C LYS A 181 8.79 -2.48 14.64
N GLY A 182 8.55 -1.76 15.73
CA GLY A 182 9.59 -1.01 16.44
C GLY A 182 10.01 0.31 15.79
N SER A 183 9.49 0.66 14.60
CA SER A 183 9.75 1.97 14.01
C SER A 183 9.02 3.07 14.75
N ALA A 184 9.67 4.21 14.95
CA ALA A 184 9.04 5.39 15.55
C ALA A 184 7.94 5.94 14.64
N ILE A 185 6.72 6.10 15.17
CA ILE A 185 5.55 6.58 14.42
C ILE A 185 5.13 8.00 14.81
N GLY A 186 5.60 8.50 15.91
CA GLY A 186 5.29 9.82 16.45
C GLY A 186 5.59 9.90 17.95
N GLU A 187 5.02 10.86 18.61
CA GLU A 187 5.18 11.11 20.05
C GLU A 187 3.84 11.06 20.75
N ALA A 188 3.83 10.64 22.03
CA ALA A 188 2.67 10.80 22.90
C ALA A 188 2.42 12.29 23.17
N ASN A 189 1.17 12.72 23.16
CA ASN A 189 0.83 14.09 23.52
C ASN A 189 0.72 14.20 25.04
N GLY A 190 1.84 14.53 25.69
CA GLY A 190 1.97 14.57 27.14
C GLY A 190 2.25 13.19 27.74
N LYS A 191 1.51 12.78 28.76
CA LYS A 191 1.77 11.57 29.56
C LYS A 191 0.77 10.43 29.34
N GLU A 192 -0.11 10.56 28.37
CA GLU A 192 -1.19 9.61 28.13
C GLU A 192 -1.16 9.16 26.67
N LEU A 193 -1.22 7.84 26.46
CA LEU A 193 -1.35 7.19 25.16
C LEU A 193 -2.55 6.24 25.22
N TYR A 194 -3.40 6.28 24.20
CA TYR A 194 -4.53 5.36 24.08
C TYR A 194 -4.23 4.30 23.04
N LEU A 195 -4.49 3.03 23.37
CA LEU A 195 -4.36 1.93 22.43
C LEU A 195 -5.69 1.19 22.30
N VAL A 196 -6.09 0.90 21.06
CA VAL A 196 -7.27 0.08 20.75
C VAL A 196 -6.89 -0.92 19.69
N PHE A 197 -7.31 -2.16 19.86
CA PHE A 197 -7.11 -3.23 18.89
C PHE A 197 -8.46 -3.68 18.38
N LYS A 198 -8.67 -3.63 17.06
CA LYS A 198 -9.92 -4.06 16.42
C LYS A 198 -9.61 -5.01 15.26
N LYS A 199 -10.50 -5.98 15.06
CA LYS A 199 -10.46 -6.82 13.88
C LYS A 199 -11.88 -6.99 13.36
N ASP A 200 -12.10 -6.71 12.08
CA ASP A 200 -13.42 -6.77 11.44
C ASP A 200 -14.50 -5.99 12.24
N GLY A 201 -14.09 -4.82 12.80
CA GLY A 201 -14.96 -3.99 13.64
C GLY A 201 -15.12 -4.45 15.09
N ALA A 202 -14.74 -5.68 15.43
CA ALA A 202 -14.79 -6.18 16.81
C ALA A 202 -13.58 -5.75 17.62
N VAL A 203 -13.83 -5.35 18.87
CA VAL A 203 -12.77 -4.97 19.83
C VAL A 203 -12.07 -6.22 20.34
N LEU A 204 -10.76 -6.20 20.36
CA LEU A 204 -9.90 -7.27 20.89
C LEU A 204 -9.38 -6.91 22.28
N ASP A 205 -9.08 -7.92 23.11
CA ASP A 205 -8.47 -7.70 24.41
C ASP A 205 -7.01 -7.25 24.24
N TYR A 206 -6.73 -6.02 24.68
CA TYR A 206 -5.42 -5.40 24.58
C TYR A 206 -4.31 -6.18 25.29
N LYS A 207 -4.65 -6.98 26.31
CA LYS A 207 -3.67 -7.77 27.08
C LYS A 207 -2.89 -8.79 26.21
N ASN A 208 -3.46 -9.18 25.07
CA ASN A 208 -2.79 -10.09 24.14
C ASN A 208 -1.74 -9.40 23.27
N TYR A 209 -1.71 -8.06 23.28
CA TYR A 209 -0.87 -7.26 22.38
C TYR A 209 0.13 -6.35 23.12
N ILE A 210 -0.14 -6.10 24.39
CA ILE A 210 0.72 -5.31 25.26
C ILE A 210 1.17 -6.23 26.40
N ASN A 211 2.27 -6.91 26.21
CA ASN A 211 2.95 -7.63 27.29
C ASN A 211 3.92 -6.64 27.95
N GLY A 212 3.63 -6.30 29.21
CA GLY A 212 4.58 -5.70 30.11
C GLY A 212 5.46 -6.78 30.73
#